data_3c78cc15fe43638ac18e66a813a5b927
#
_entry.id   3c78cc15fe43638ac18e66a813a5b927
#
_cell.length_a   1.000
_cell.length_b   1.000
_cell.length_c   1.000
_cell.angle_alpha   90.00
_cell.angle_beta   90.00
_cell.angle_gamma   90.00
#
_symmetry.space_group_name_H-M   'P 1'
#
loop_
_entity.id
_entity.type
_entity.pdbx_description
1 polymer ?
#
loop_
_entity_poly.entity_id
_entity_poly.type
_entity_poly.pdbx_seq_one_letter_code
_entity_poly.pdbx_strand_id
1 'polypeptide(L)'
;MSSRIAGAPFHGLEELGIENINHVYWTLGTAQLYEHVIRRNEGRIAHLGPLVVRTGHHTGRSPKDKFIVREPGSEANVWWGAVNQPMEQAQFDMLHQRMLAYLQGRDLYVQDCFAGADPKYRLPLRIITEFAWHSLFARNLMIQAKPEELENHDPQFTIISVPGFHAIPEIDGTRSEVFVVINFAKRLVLIGGTEYAGEIKKSVFTILNYLLPLQHVMSMHCSANYGPDDDVAVFFGLSGTGKTTLSASSDRTLIGDDEHGWSDHGVFNFEGGCYAKVINLSPTAEPEIYETTRRFGTVLENVKLDSRSGRLDLSDASLTENTRAAYPITHIPNATRTGVGGHPTNIIMLTADAFGVLPPISKLTAEQAMFHFLSGYTAKVAGTEKGVTEPQATFSTCFGAPFMALSPSVYAGLLGEQISKHEVDVWLVNTGWSGGPYGVGNRMKIDYTRAMIRAALDGSLVKVETKVDPFFGVAVPVSCAGVPDEVLDPRSTWEDKAAYDAQAAKLAGMFAENFKTFADQVTPEILAAGPKAR
;
A
#
# COMPACT_ATOMS: atom_id res chain seq x y z
N MET A 1 -21.67 21.64 -28.20
CA MET A 1 -22.49 20.42 -28.35
C MET A 1 -21.87 19.37 -27.39
N SER A 2 -22.58 19.12 -26.31
CA SER A 2 -22.20 18.11 -25.30
C SER A 2 -22.15 16.74 -25.99
N SER A 3 -20.97 16.12 -26.06
CA SER A 3 -20.82 14.75 -26.56
C SER A 3 -21.40 13.79 -25.52
N ARG A 4 -22.70 13.59 -25.57
CA ARG A 4 -23.39 12.54 -24.82
C ARG A 4 -22.94 11.19 -25.40
N ILE A 5 -22.15 10.42 -24.63
CA ILE A 5 -22.25 8.97 -24.73
C ILE A 5 -23.58 8.64 -24.06
N ALA A 6 -24.53 8.15 -24.86
CA ALA A 6 -25.88 7.86 -24.41
C ALA A 6 -25.84 6.80 -23.31
N GLY A 7 -26.46 7.07 -22.16
CA GLY A 7 -26.85 6.07 -21.18
C GLY A 7 -26.43 6.25 -19.73
N ALA A 8 -25.55 7.21 -19.37
CA ALA A 8 -25.26 7.43 -17.95
C ALA A 8 -26.21 8.49 -17.35
N PRO A 9 -26.92 8.21 -16.26
CA PRO A 9 -27.68 9.23 -15.56
C PRO A 9 -26.72 10.25 -14.95
N PHE A 10 -26.96 11.55 -15.20
CA PHE A 10 -26.25 12.68 -14.57
C PHE A 10 -26.57 12.82 -13.07
N HIS A 11 -27.03 11.75 -12.43
CA HIS A 11 -27.49 11.79 -11.04
C HIS A 11 -26.32 11.86 -10.07
N GLY A 12 -26.34 12.86 -9.19
CA GLY A 12 -25.49 12.94 -8.00
C GLY A 12 -24.40 13.99 -8.01
N LEU A 13 -24.10 14.73 -9.10
CA LEU A 13 -23.18 15.87 -9.03
C LEU A 13 -23.85 17.08 -8.36
N GLU A 14 -25.11 17.35 -8.68
CA GLU A 14 -25.90 18.41 -8.07
C GLU A 14 -26.11 18.17 -6.56
N GLU A 15 -26.29 16.91 -6.13
CA GLU A 15 -26.39 16.54 -4.72
C GLU A 15 -25.09 16.81 -3.95
N LEU A 16 -23.95 16.81 -4.65
CA LEU A 16 -22.64 17.20 -4.10
C LEU A 16 -22.41 18.72 -4.15
N GLY A 17 -23.37 19.50 -4.69
CA GLY A 17 -23.23 20.93 -4.92
C GLY A 17 -22.33 21.30 -6.11
N ILE A 18 -22.00 20.34 -6.98
CA ILE A 18 -21.19 20.58 -8.18
C ILE A 18 -22.08 21.11 -9.30
N GLU A 19 -21.98 22.40 -9.56
CA GLU A 19 -22.81 23.12 -10.51
C GLU A 19 -21.97 23.96 -11.47
N ASN A 20 -22.59 24.42 -12.58
CA ASN A 20 -21.97 25.32 -13.56
C ASN A 20 -20.65 24.78 -14.14
N ILE A 21 -20.56 23.46 -14.35
CA ILE A 21 -19.41 22.80 -14.95
C ILE A 21 -19.43 22.96 -16.47
N ASN A 22 -18.24 23.20 -17.07
CA ASN A 22 -18.14 23.37 -18.52
C ASN A 22 -18.46 22.05 -19.25
N HIS A 23 -17.70 20.96 -18.97
CA HIS A 23 -17.97 19.63 -19.49
C HIS A 23 -17.75 18.58 -18.40
N VAL A 24 -18.59 17.54 -18.40
CA VAL A 24 -18.42 16.35 -17.57
C VAL A 24 -18.16 15.14 -18.48
N TYR A 25 -16.99 14.53 -18.32
CA TYR A 25 -16.59 13.34 -19.04
C TYR A 25 -16.75 12.12 -18.13
N TRP A 26 -17.74 11.29 -18.46
CA TRP A 26 -18.16 10.20 -17.57
C TRP A 26 -17.65 8.85 -18.07
N THR A 27 -16.92 8.14 -17.19
CA THR A 27 -16.42 6.76 -17.38
C THR A 27 -15.77 6.54 -18.77
N LEU A 28 -14.91 7.49 -19.18
CA LEU A 28 -14.20 7.38 -20.44
C LEU A 28 -13.27 6.17 -20.45
N GLY A 29 -13.14 5.55 -21.62
CA GLY A 29 -12.18 4.47 -21.88
C GLY A 29 -10.74 4.96 -21.95
N THR A 30 -9.79 4.02 -21.81
CA THR A 30 -8.35 4.32 -21.80
C THR A 30 -7.89 5.16 -22.99
N ALA A 31 -8.32 4.79 -24.24
CA ALA A 31 -7.93 5.53 -25.45
C ALA A 31 -8.43 6.98 -25.45
N GLN A 32 -9.68 7.19 -25.05
CA GLN A 32 -10.27 8.53 -24.97
C GLN A 32 -9.54 9.39 -23.92
N LEU A 33 -9.20 8.81 -22.75
CA LEU A 33 -8.44 9.50 -21.71
C LEU A 33 -7.04 9.88 -22.21
N TYR A 34 -6.36 9.02 -22.99
CA TYR A 34 -5.08 9.37 -23.63
C TYR A 34 -5.24 10.59 -24.55
N GLU A 35 -6.27 10.62 -25.41
CA GLU A 35 -6.54 11.77 -26.29
C GLU A 35 -6.74 13.07 -25.49
N HIS A 36 -7.49 13.00 -24.38
CA HIS A 36 -7.71 14.15 -23.50
C HIS A 36 -6.43 14.61 -22.84
N VAL A 37 -5.62 13.69 -22.28
CA VAL A 37 -4.32 14.01 -21.66
C VAL A 37 -3.40 14.73 -22.63
N ILE A 38 -3.28 14.23 -23.86
CA ILE A 38 -2.40 14.84 -24.88
C ILE A 38 -2.94 16.20 -25.31
N ARG A 39 -4.24 16.32 -25.56
CA ARG A 39 -4.88 17.57 -25.97
C ARG A 39 -4.76 18.67 -24.91
N ARG A 40 -4.79 18.27 -23.62
CA ARG A 40 -4.70 19.19 -22.47
C ARG A 40 -3.26 19.42 -22.00
N ASN A 41 -2.25 18.82 -22.67
CA ASN A 41 -0.84 18.87 -22.27
C ASN A 41 -0.53 18.36 -20.86
N GLU A 42 -1.34 17.43 -20.35
CA GLU A 42 -1.16 16.83 -19.02
C GLU A 42 -0.05 15.78 -18.99
N GLY A 43 0.34 15.22 -20.15
CA GLY A 43 1.35 14.17 -20.24
C GLY A 43 1.87 13.97 -21.67
N ARG A 44 2.73 12.95 -21.83
CA ARG A 44 3.32 12.55 -23.10
C ARG A 44 3.27 11.05 -23.27
N ILE A 45 3.12 10.58 -24.52
CA ILE A 45 3.21 9.16 -24.85
C ILE A 45 4.69 8.81 -25.05
N ALA A 46 5.16 7.79 -24.32
CA ALA A 46 6.50 7.24 -24.49
C ALA A 46 6.55 6.19 -25.61
N HIS A 47 7.76 5.82 -26.00
CA HIS A 47 7.99 4.70 -26.92
C HIS A 47 7.27 3.43 -26.41
N LEU A 48 6.54 2.73 -27.28
CA LEU A 48 5.67 1.57 -27.01
C LEU A 48 4.34 1.89 -26.29
N GLY A 49 4.03 3.16 -26.00
CA GLY A 49 2.68 3.59 -25.70
C GLY A 49 2.30 3.92 -24.26
N PRO A 50 3.12 3.72 -23.22
CA PRO A 50 2.74 4.18 -21.89
C PRO A 50 2.66 5.71 -21.84
N LEU A 51 1.81 6.21 -20.94
CA LEU A 51 1.67 7.64 -20.69
C LEU A 51 2.67 8.07 -19.61
N VAL A 52 3.43 9.14 -19.86
CA VAL A 52 4.34 9.76 -18.89
C VAL A 52 3.76 11.09 -18.43
N VAL A 53 3.60 11.24 -17.12
CA VAL A 53 3.06 12.44 -16.47
C VAL A 53 4.05 12.96 -15.41
N ARG A 54 3.85 14.20 -15.00
CA ARG A 54 4.58 14.82 -13.88
C ARG A 54 3.59 15.21 -12.79
N THR A 55 4.03 15.10 -11.54
CA THR A 55 3.21 15.40 -10.37
C THR A 55 3.65 16.70 -9.66
N GLY A 56 4.32 17.60 -10.41
CA GLY A 56 4.76 18.89 -9.89
C GLY A 56 5.74 18.75 -8.71
N HIS A 57 5.55 19.57 -7.68
CA HIS A 57 6.42 19.60 -6.49
C HIS A 57 6.19 18.41 -5.54
N HIS A 58 5.00 17.81 -5.58
CA HIS A 58 4.61 16.71 -4.71
C HIS A 58 4.77 15.37 -5.45
N THR A 59 5.93 14.74 -5.29
CA THR A 59 6.26 13.46 -5.94
C THR A 59 5.96 12.24 -5.09
N GLY A 60 5.26 12.42 -3.98
CA GLY A 60 4.87 11.38 -3.04
C GLY A 60 3.72 11.84 -2.16
N ARG A 61 3.24 10.96 -1.29
CA ARG A 61 2.15 11.25 -0.34
C ARG A 61 2.53 12.34 0.66
N SER A 62 1.51 13.06 1.12
CA SER A 62 1.60 14.07 2.16
C SER A 62 0.88 13.60 3.45
N PRO A 63 1.42 12.63 4.20
CA PRO A 63 0.71 12.01 5.32
C PRO A 63 0.39 12.99 6.46
N LYS A 64 1.15 14.09 6.56
CA LYS A 64 0.90 15.15 7.56
C LYS A 64 -0.21 16.13 7.15
N ASP A 65 -0.70 16.04 5.92
CA ASP A 65 -1.78 16.85 5.37
C ASP A 65 -3.10 16.04 5.22
N LYS A 66 -3.15 14.86 5.86
CA LYS A 66 -4.34 14.03 5.95
C LYS A 66 -5.12 14.37 7.22
N PHE A 67 -6.42 14.63 7.04
CA PHE A 67 -7.36 14.94 8.10
C PHE A 67 -8.58 14.02 8.04
N ILE A 68 -9.16 13.73 9.20
CA ILE A 68 -10.48 13.11 9.30
C ILE A 68 -11.41 14.12 9.99
N VAL A 69 -12.60 14.30 9.43
CA VAL A 69 -13.57 15.20 10.02
C VAL A 69 -14.12 14.61 11.33
N ARG A 70 -14.10 15.42 12.39
CA ARG A 70 -14.68 15.04 13.67
C ARG A 70 -16.20 15.18 13.58
N GLU A 71 -16.87 14.03 13.64
CA GLU A 71 -18.34 13.99 13.59
C GLU A 71 -18.88 12.82 14.45
N PRO A 72 -20.12 12.92 14.98
CA PRO A 72 -20.62 11.98 16.00
C PRO A 72 -20.63 10.51 15.60
N GLY A 73 -20.77 10.22 14.29
CA GLY A 73 -20.90 8.84 13.79
C GLY A 73 -19.59 8.06 13.75
N SER A 74 -18.43 8.76 13.64
CA SER A 74 -17.12 8.11 13.53
C SER A 74 -16.15 8.49 14.64
N GLU A 75 -16.36 9.60 15.33
CA GLU A 75 -15.42 10.17 16.32
C GLU A 75 -14.94 9.15 17.36
N ALA A 76 -15.85 8.34 17.87
CA ALA A 76 -15.54 7.36 18.92
C ALA A 76 -14.66 6.19 18.43
N ASN A 77 -14.65 5.91 17.11
CA ASN A 77 -13.93 4.78 16.52
C ASN A 77 -12.56 5.19 15.94
N VAL A 78 -12.40 6.46 15.55
CA VAL A 78 -11.17 6.93 14.89
C VAL A 78 -10.00 6.95 15.88
N TRP A 79 -8.87 6.39 15.44
CA TRP A 79 -7.60 6.48 16.15
C TRP A 79 -6.98 7.86 15.95
N TRP A 80 -7.37 8.80 16.81
CA TRP A 80 -6.92 10.19 16.76
C TRP A 80 -5.45 10.35 17.15
N GLY A 81 -4.76 11.28 16.50
CA GLY A 81 -3.37 11.63 16.80
C GLY A 81 -2.58 12.06 15.57
N ALA A 82 -1.28 11.79 15.56
CA ALA A 82 -0.38 12.20 14.47
C ALA A 82 -0.73 11.58 13.11
N VAL A 83 -1.38 10.40 13.11
CA VAL A 83 -1.79 9.69 11.88
C VAL A 83 -3.12 10.22 11.36
N ASN A 84 -4.10 10.40 12.24
CA ASN A 84 -5.44 10.89 11.89
C ASN A 84 -5.66 12.20 12.62
N GLN A 85 -5.33 13.30 11.94
CA GLN A 85 -5.50 14.66 12.49
C GLN A 85 -6.97 15.06 12.38
N PRO A 86 -7.57 15.64 13.43
CA PRO A 86 -8.96 16.07 13.37
C PRO A 86 -9.11 17.35 12.54
N MET A 87 -10.24 17.45 11.82
CA MET A 87 -10.75 18.69 11.24
C MET A 87 -12.18 18.88 11.72
N GLU A 88 -12.53 20.10 12.13
CA GLU A 88 -13.90 20.41 12.55
C GLU A 88 -14.84 20.48 11.35
N GLN A 89 -16.11 20.08 11.54
CA GLN A 89 -17.10 20.05 10.46
C GLN A 89 -17.27 21.42 9.75
N ALA A 90 -17.22 22.52 10.50
CA ALA A 90 -17.34 23.86 9.91
C ALA A 90 -16.15 24.23 9.00
N GLN A 91 -14.94 23.77 9.33
CA GLN A 91 -13.75 23.95 8.48
C GLN A 91 -13.88 23.13 7.19
N PHE A 92 -14.32 21.87 7.33
CA PHE A 92 -14.61 21.02 6.16
C PHE A 92 -15.66 21.66 5.24
N ASP A 93 -16.75 22.17 5.79
CA ASP A 93 -17.82 22.78 4.99
C ASP A 93 -17.33 24.02 4.23
N MET A 94 -16.50 24.85 4.87
CA MET A 94 -15.87 26.02 4.24
C MET A 94 -14.91 25.59 3.12
N LEU A 95 -14.02 24.64 3.38
CA LEU A 95 -13.08 24.11 2.39
C LEU A 95 -13.84 23.51 1.18
N HIS A 96 -14.89 22.74 1.44
CA HIS A 96 -15.74 22.16 0.40
C HIS A 96 -16.42 23.22 -0.45
N GLN A 97 -17.05 24.22 0.15
CA GLN A 97 -17.69 25.32 -0.59
C GLN A 97 -16.68 26.09 -1.45
N ARG A 98 -15.48 26.36 -0.96
CA ARG A 98 -14.42 27.00 -1.74
C ARG A 98 -13.97 26.13 -2.93
N MET A 99 -13.84 24.83 -2.72
CA MET A 99 -13.52 23.89 -3.80
C MET A 99 -14.65 23.85 -4.84
N LEU A 100 -15.92 23.83 -4.43
CA LEU A 100 -17.06 23.90 -5.35
C LEU A 100 -17.06 25.18 -6.18
N ALA A 101 -16.76 26.33 -5.57
CA ALA A 101 -16.62 27.60 -6.28
C ALA A 101 -15.47 27.58 -7.31
N TYR A 102 -14.34 26.93 -6.97
CA TYR A 102 -13.22 26.74 -7.88
C TYR A 102 -13.57 25.86 -9.09
N LEU A 103 -14.44 24.86 -8.91
CA LEU A 103 -14.83 23.93 -9.97
C LEU A 103 -15.69 24.55 -11.06
N GLN A 104 -16.39 25.67 -10.77
CA GLN A 104 -17.26 26.32 -11.75
C GLN A 104 -16.52 26.71 -13.04
N GLY A 105 -17.11 26.40 -14.19
CA GLY A 105 -16.53 26.64 -15.50
C GLY A 105 -15.39 25.70 -15.92
N ARG A 106 -15.07 24.67 -15.11
CA ARG A 106 -14.03 23.69 -15.41
C ARG A 106 -14.59 22.44 -16.06
N ASP A 107 -13.70 21.67 -16.69
CA ASP A 107 -13.98 20.32 -17.17
C ASP A 107 -13.70 19.33 -16.03
N LEU A 108 -14.57 18.34 -15.86
CA LEU A 108 -14.41 17.27 -14.86
C LEU A 108 -14.46 15.89 -15.52
N TYR A 109 -13.71 14.96 -14.93
CA TYR A 109 -13.69 13.55 -15.29
C TYR A 109 -14.24 12.73 -14.13
N VAL A 110 -15.24 11.91 -14.42
CA VAL A 110 -15.92 11.06 -13.43
C VAL A 110 -15.69 9.60 -13.79
N GLN A 111 -15.23 8.81 -12.83
CA GLN A 111 -15.16 7.34 -12.91
C GLN A 111 -16.08 6.75 -11.84
N ASP A 112 -17.13 6.05 -12.26
CA ASP A 112 -17.92 5.18 -11.41
C ASP A 112 -17.27 3.79 -11.42
N CYS A 113 -16.90 3.30 -10.25
CA CYS A 113 -16.05 2.13 -10.08
C CYS A 113 -16.29 1.48 -8.71
N PHE A 114 -15.51 0.45 -8.39
CA PHE A 114 -15.61 -0.24 -7.12
C PHE A 114 -14.23 -0.41 -6.47
N ALA A 115 -14.21 -0.58 -5.13
CA ALA A 115 -13.10 -1.16 -4.39
C ALA A 115 -13.57 -2.44 -3.66
N GLY A 116 -12.72 -3.48 -3.67
CA GLY A 116 -13.05 -4.78 -3.12
C GLY A 116 -13.61 -5.76 -4.15
N ALA A 117 -12.88 -6.86 -4.37
CA ALA A 117 -13.25 -7.88 -5.34
C ALA A 117 -14.34 -8.84 -4.82
N ASP A 118 -14.47 -9.01 -3.49
CA ASP A 118 -15.55 -9.79 -2.89
C ASP A 118 -16.89 -9.04 -3.03
N PRO A 119 -17.90 -9.58 -3.75
CA PRO A 119 -19.16 -8.90 -3.98
C PRO A 119 -19.91 -8.47 -2.71
N LYS A 120 -19.73 -9.19 -1.60
CA LYS A 120 -20.37 -8.89 -0.30
C LYS A 120 -19.78 -7.61 0.33
N TYR A 121 -18.50 -7.37 0.12
CA TYR A 121 -17.74 -6.27 0.75
C TYR A 121 -17.28 -5.22 -0.26
N ARG A 122 -17.78 -5.29 -1.49
CA ARG A 122 -17.49 -4.37 -2.57
C ARG A 122 -18.06 -2.99 -2.27
N LEU A 123 -17.20 -1.98 -2.26
CA LEU A 123 -17.58 -0.58 -2.02
C LEU A 123 -17.80 0.15 -3.35
N PRO A 124 -19.02 0.60 -3.69
CA PRO A 124 -19.28 1.46 -4.82
C PRO A 124 -18.66 2.85 -4.62
N LEU A 125 -17.89 3.31 -5.60
CA LEU A 125 -17.13 4.56 -5.57
C LEU A 125 -17.44 5.43 -6.77
N ARG A 126 -17.43 6.76 -6.54
CA ARG A 126 -17.33 7.78 -7.57
C ARG A 126 -16.05 8.57 -7.37
N ILE A 127 -15.22 8.65 -8.41
CA ILE A 127 -13.98 9.43 -8.38
C ILE A 127 -14.10 10.55 -9.40
N ILE A 128 -14.10 11.79 -8.90
CA ILE A 128 -14.23 13.03 -9.67
C ILE A 128 -12.85 13.70 -9.69
N THR A 129 -12.31 13.95 -10.88
CA THR A 129 -10.97 14.52 -11.02
C THR A 129 -10.96 15.70 -11.99
N GLU A 130 -10.08 16.66 -11.74
CA GLU A 130 -9.82 17.79 -12.63
C GLU A 130 -8.99 17.38 -13.85
N PHE A 131 -8.06 16.39 -13.69
CA PHE A 131 -7.17 15.93 -14.74
C PHE A 131 -7.64 14.63 -15.38
N ALA A 132 -7.51 14.55 -16.70
CA ALA A 132 -7.82 13.34 -17.47
C ALA A 132 -6.90 12.17 -17.07
N TRP A 133 -5.60 12.44 -16.79
CA TRP A 133 -4.68 11.40 -16.38
C TRP A 133 -4.96 10.85 -14.97
N HIS A 134 -5.52 11.66 -14.04
CA HIS A 134 -6.01 11.16 -12.75
C HIS A 134 -7.20 10.22 -12.93
N SER A 135 -8.09 10.53 -13.87
CA SER A 135 -9.20 9.64 -14.23
C SER A 135 -8.68 8.33 -14.81
N LEU A 136 -7.62 8.36 -15.65
CA LEU A 136 -6.97 7.15 -16.16
C LEU A 136 -6.28 6.35 -15.03
N PHE A 137 -5.64 7.03 -14.09
CA PHE A 137 -5.08 6.40 -12.90
C PHE A 137 -6.17 5.68 -12.09
N ALA A 138 -7.27 6.37 -11.79
CA ALA A 138 -8.41 5.78 -11.08
C ALA A 138 -8.98 4.57 -11.83
N ARG A 139 -9.13 4.68 -13.16
CA ARG A 139 -9.57 3.57 -14.02
C ARG A 139 -8.64 2.36 -13.96
N ASN A 140 -7.33 2.57 -13.86
CA ASN A 140 -6.35 1.49 -13.75
C ASN A 140 -6.38 0.83 -12.37
N LEU A 141 -6.50 1.62 -11.30
CA LEU A 141 -6.34 1.14 -9.93
C LEU A 141 -7.63 0.61 -9.31
N MET A 142 -8.79 1.16 -9.68
CA MET A 142 -10.07 0.69 -9.14
C MET A 142 -10.64 -0.44 -9.98
N ILE A 143 -11.53 -1.22 -9.39
CA ILE A 143 -12.28 -2.26 -10.10
C ILE A 143 -13.31 -1.58 -10.98
N GLN A 144 -13.20 -1.78 -12.28
CA GLN A 144 -14.09 -1.15 -13.25
C GLN A 144 -15.49 -1.75 -13.18
N ALA A 145 -16.50 -0.88 -13.16
CA ALA A 145 -17.89 -1.28 -13.29
C ALA A 145 -18.16 -1.80 -14.71
N LYS A 146 -18.95 -2.87 -14.82
CA LYS A 146 -19.47 -3.34 -16.09
C LYS A 146 -20.58 -2.41 -16.59
N PRO A 147 -20.87 -2.39 -17.90
CA PRO A 147 -21.92 -1.50 -18.44
C PRO A 147 -23.27 -1.65 -17.72
N GLU A 148 -23.69 -2.87 -17.40
CA GLU A 148 -24.93 -3.15 -16.68
C GLU A 148 -24.92 -2.67 -15.20
N GLU A 149 -23.73 -2.61 -14.58
CA GLU A 149 -23.57 -2.10 -13.21
C GLU A 149 -23.61 -0.57 -13.16
N LEU A 150 -23.20 0.10 -14.27
CA LEU A 150 -23.21 1.57 -14.35
C LEU A 150 -24.62 2.17 -14.40
N GLU A 151 -25.62 1.44 -14.92
CA GLU A 151 -27.00 1.94 -15.03
C GLU A 151 -27.63 2.24 -13.66
N ASN A 152 -27.25 1.45 -12.65
CA ASN A 152 -27.77 1.56 -11.29
C ASN A 152 -26.67 1.84 -10.27
N HIS A 153 -25.56 2.44 -10.70
CA HIS A 153 -24.44 2.73 -9.80
C HIS A 153 -24.82 3.79 -8.77
N ASP A 154 -24.85 3.40 -7.51
CA ASP A 154 -25.10 4.27 -6.36
C ASP A 154 -23.81 4.36 -5.52
N PRO A 155 -23.02 5.45 -5.65
CA PRO A 155 -21.74 5.56 -4.96
C PRO A 155 -21.93 5.71 -3.44
N GLN A 156 -21.35 4.80 -2.68
CA GLN A 156 -21.34 4.90 -1.22
C GLN A 156 -20.25 5.83 -0.69
N PHE A 157 -19.23 6.11 -1.51
CA PHE A 157 -18.24 7.14 -1.25
C PHE A 157 -17.88 7.88 -2.54
N THR A 158 -17.65 9.19 -2.40
CA THR A 158 -17.17 10.04 -3.50
C THR A 158 -15.81 10.63 -3.14
N ILE A 159 -14.86 10.57 -4.07
CA ILE A 159 -13.55 11.21 -3.95
C ILE A 159 -13.50 12.36 -4.96
N ILE A 160 -13.26 13.58 -4.50
CA ILE A 160 -13.08 14.77 -5.34
C ILE A 160 -11.60 15.16 -5.28
N SER A 161 -10.86 14.96 -6.38
CA SER A 161 -9.44 15.29 -6.49
C SER A 161 -9.24 16.45 -7.46
N VAL A 162 -8.84 17.59 -6.90
CA VAL A 162 -8.71 18.86 -7.60
C VAL A 162 -7.31 19.44 -7.33
N PRO A 163 -6.28 18.98 -8.03
CA PRO A 163 -4.89 19.38 -7.79
C PRO A 163 -4.63 20.88 -7.89
N GLY A 164 -5.33 21.56 -8.79
CA GLY A 164 -5.18 23.01 -8.99
C GLY A 164 -5.85 23.87 -7.91
N PHE A 165 -6.60 23.29 -6.99
CA PHE A 165 -7.14 24.00 -5.84
C PHE A 165 -6.20 23.86 -4.64
N HIS A 166 -5.63 24.98 -4.21
CA HIS A 166 -4.72 25.07 -3.07
C HIS A 166 -5.46 25.61 -1.85
N ALA A 167 -5.33 24.95 -0.70
CA ALA A 167 -5.87 25.45 0.56
C ALA A 167 -5.08 26.67 1.04
N ILE A 168 -5.78 27.52 1.80
CA ILE A 168 -5.17 28.61 2.56
C ILE A 168 -5.25 28.23 4.04
N PRO A 169 -4.14 27.85 4.69
CA PRO A 169 -4.16 27.27 6.03
C PRO A 169 -4.94 28.08 7.07
N GLU A 170 -4.82 29.41 7.02
CA GLU A 170 -5.46 30.33 7.95
C GLU A 170 -7.00 30.39 7.77
N ILE A 171 -7.50 30.01 6.59
CA ILE A 171 -8.92 30.04 6.26
C ILE A 171 -9.51 28.62 6.37
N ASP A 172 -8.80 27.64 5.80
CA ASP A 172 -9.30 26.28 5.61
C ASP A 172 -8.98 25.34 6.79
N GLY A 173 -8.15 25.80 7.74
CA GLY A 173 -7.73 24.99 8.89
C GLY A 173 -6.82 23.82 8.52
N THR A 174 -6.16 23.86 7.38
CA THR A 174 -5.19 22.87 6.92
C THR A 174 -3.79 23.20 7.43
N ARG A 175 -2.86 22.24 7.37
CA ARG A 175 -1.47 22.47 7.74
C ARG A 175 -0.68 23.21 6.64
N SER A 176 -1.01 22.95 5.39
CA SER A 176 -0.36 23.52 4.22
C SER A 176 -1.39 23.74 3.10
N GLU A 177 -0.94 24.13 1.92
CA GLU A 177 -1.77 24.23 0.73
C GLU A 177 -2.32 22.88 0.23
N VAL A 178 -1.66 21.78 0.64
CA VAL A 178 -2.06 20.40 0.33
C VAL A 178 -3.01 19.90 1.40
N PHE A 179 -4.00 19.14 0.99
CA PHE A 179 -4.92 18.48 1.92
C PHE A 179 -5.51 17.19 1.33
N VAL A 180 -5.74 16.23 2.24
CA VAL A 180 -6.55 15.04 2.03
C VAL A 180 -7.51 14.96 3.21
N VAL A 181 -8.79 15.25 3.00
CA VAL A 181 -9.78 15.31 4.09
C VAL A 181 -10.86 14.26 3.87
N ILE A 182 -11.06 13.40 4.85
CA ILE A 182 -12.06 12.33 4.82
C ILE A 182 -13.20 12.70 5.77
N ASN A 183 -14.43 12.75 5.26
CA ASN A 183 -15.64 12.91 6.03
C ASN A 183 -16.49 11.64 5.90
N PHE A 184 -16.55 10.83 6.96
CA PHE A 184 -17.28 9.56 6.96
C PHE A 184 -18.81 9.78 6.95
N ALA A 185 -19.33 10.79 7.65
CA ALA A 185 -20.76 11.07 7.66
C ALA A 185 -21.28 11.51 6.29
N LYS A 186 -20.52 12.39 5.61
CA LYS A 186 -20.85 12.83 4.24
C LYS A 186 -20.42 11.84 3.16
N ARG A 187 -19.69 10.78 3.52
CA ARG A 187 -19.11 9.80 2.58
C ARG A 187 -18.32 10.48 1.46
N LEU A 188 -17.50 11.45 1.83
CA LEU A 188 -16.81 12.34 0.91
C LEU A 188 -15.34 12.48 1.28
N VAL A 189 -14.47 12.42 0.27
CA VAL A 189 -13.04 12.74 0.38
C VAL A 189 -12.74 13.94 -0.51
N LEU A 190 -12.05 14.94 0.04
CA LEU A 190 -11.53 16.09 -0.68
C LEU A 190 -10.00 16.01 -0.74
N ILE A 191 -9.44 16.11 -1.95
CA ILE A 191 -8.01 16.13 -2.21
C ILE A 191 -7.69 17.37 -3.04
N GLY A 192 -6.71 18.17 -2.60
CA GLY A 192 -6.26 19.35 -3.33
C GLY A 192 -4.80 19.70 -3.06
N GLY A 193 -4.24 20.60 -3.88
CA GLY A 193 -2.87 21.09 -3.78
C GLY A 193 -1.78 20.07 -4.16
N THR A 194 -2.13 18.87 -4.60
CA THR A 194 -1.18 17.83 -5.01
C THR A 194 -1.67 17.12 -6.27
N GLU A 195 -0.72 16.90 -7.19
CA GLU A 195 -0.95 16.10 -8.39
C GLU A 195 -0.59 14.62 -8.19
N TYR A 196 -0.03 14.23 -7.05
CA TYR A 196 0.35 12.84 -6.78
C TYR A 196 -0.90 11.95 -6.65
N ALA A 197 -1.17 11.14 -7.69
CA ALA A 197 -2.40 10.36 -7.79
C ALA A 197 -2.53 9.24 -6.73
N GLY A 198 -1.41 8.86 -6.10
CA GLY A 198 -1.42 7.90 -5.00
C GLY A 198 -2.29 8.32 -3.80
N GLU A 199 -2.62 9.61 -3.64
CA GLU A 199 -3.56 10.05 -2.60
C GLU A 199 -4.99 9.57 -2.86
N ILE A 200 -5.43 9.48 -4.14
CA ILE A 200 -6.74 8.91 -4.51
C ILE A 200 -6.82 7.46 -4.04
N LYS A 201 -5.84 6.63 -4.41
CA LYS A 201 -5.75 5.22 -4.02
C LYS A 201 -5.76 5.06 -2.49
N LYS A 202 -4.88 5.79 -1.80
CA LYS A 202 -4.68 5.62 -0.36
C LYS A 202 -5.82 6.19 0.49
N SER A 203 -6.61 7.12 -0.05
CA SER A 203 -7.87 7.55 0.57
C SER A 203 -8.90 6.43 0.56
N VAL A 204 -9.06 5.71 -0.55
CA VAL A 204 -9.94 4.54 -0.65
C VAL A 204 -9.49 3.45 0.34
N PHE A 205 -8.19 3.19 0.42
CA PHE A 205 -7.65 2.23 1.40
C PHE A 205 -7.96 2.66 2.84
N THR A 206 -7.83 3.95 3.18
CA THR A 206 -8.19 4.45 4.52
C THR A 206 -9.68 4.28 4.82
N ILE A 207 -10.56 4.49 3.82
CA ILE A 207 -12.00 4.23 3.96
C ILE A 207 -12.25 2.76 4.27
N LEU A 208 -11.65 1.83 3.52
CA LEU A 208 -11.83 0.40 3.75
C LEU A 208 -11.23 -0.06 5.08
N ASN A 209 -10.11 0.55 5.52
CA ASN A 209 -9.54 0.34 6.85
C ASN A 209 -10.45 0.84 7.99
N TYR A 210 -11.40 1.72 7.72
CA TYR A 210 -12.43 2.10 8.68
C TYR A 210 -13.64 1.17 8.60
N LEU A 211 -14.18 0.93 7.40
CA LEU A 211 -15.46 0.26 7.21
C LEU A 211 -15.40 -1.25 7.46
N LEU A 212 -14.36 -1.92 6.96
CA LEU A 212 -14.29 -3.39 6.98
C LEU A 212 -14.06 -3.97 8.38
N PRO A 213 -13.14 -3.44 9.22
CA PRO A 213 -12.97 -3.97 10.56
C PRO A 213 -14.23 -3.82 11.44
N LEU A 214 -15.04 -2.79 11.22
CA LEU A 214 -16.34 -2.63 11.89
C LEU A 214 -17.37 -3.69 11.47
N GLN A 215 -17.10 -4.42 10.38
CA GLN A 215 -17.87 -5.56 9.89
C GLN A 215 -17.15 -6.89 10.15
N HIS A 216 -16.16 -6.92 11.05
CA HIS A 216 -15.31 -8.09 11.35
C HIS A 216 -14.56 -8.65 10.13
N VAL A 217 -14.21 -7.81 9.18
CA VAL A 217 -13.36 -8.16 8.03
C VAL A 217 -11.98 -7.54 8.23
N MET A 218 -10.94 -8.36 8.20
CA MET A 218 -9.56 -7.88 8.33
C MET A 218 -9.15 -7.11 7.08
N SER A 219 -8.74 -5.85 7.25
CA SER A 219 -8.15 -5.03 6.19
C SER A 219 -6.63 -5.02 6.33
N MET A 220 -5.89 -5.23 5.23
CA MET A 220 -4.47 -5.53 5.25
C MET A 220 -3.70 -4.72 4.21
N HIS A 221 -2.60 -4.08 4.62
CA HIS A 221 -1.58 -3.55 3.71
C HIS A 221 -0.58 -4.65 3.37
N CYS A 222 -0.92 -5.47 2.42
CA CYS A 222 -0.17 -6.66 2.05
C CYS A 222 -0.34 -6.98 0.57
N SER A 223 0.58 -7.73 -0.02
CA SER A 223 0.34 -8.46 -1.27
C SER A 223 -0.15 -9.87 -0.98
N ALA A 224 -0.81 -10.49 -1.95
CA ALA A 224 -1.32 -11.85 -1.84
C ALA A 224 -1.20 -12.61 -3.15
N ASN A 225 -0.93 -13.91 -3.05
CA ASN A 225 -0.89 -14.84 -4.18
C ASN A 225 -1.38 -16.23 -3.74
N TYR A 226 -1.56 -17.13 -4.70
CA TYR A 226 -1.79 -18.54 -4.41
C TYR A 226 -0.98 -19.44 -5.35
N GLY A 227 -0.61 -20.61 -4.86
CA GLY A 227 0.12 -21.63 -5.58
C GLY A 227 -0.80 -22.59 -6.35
N PRO A 228 -0.21 -23.64 -6.97
CA PRO A 228 -0.96 -24.64 -7.75
C PRO A 228 -2.02 -25.42 -6.96
N ASP A 229 -1.84 -25.54 -5.66
CA ASP A 229 -2.75 -26.26 -4.76
C ASP A 229 -3.75 -25.31 -4.07
N ASP A 230 -3.96 -24.11 -4.63
CA ASP A 230 -4.79 -23.04 -4.08
C ASP A 230 -4.34 -22.57 -2.66
N ASP A 231 -3.09 -22.84 -2.32
CA ASP A 231 -2.44 -22.42 -1.08
C ASP A 231 -2.17 -20.91 -1.09
N VAL A 232 -3.05 -20.16 -0.46
CA VAL A 232 -2.93 -18.69 -0.41
C VAL A 232 -1.82 -18.28 0.55
N ALA A 233 -0.98 -17.34 0.11
CA ALA A 233 0.02 -16.67 0.92
C ALA A 233 -0.18 -15.15 0.92
N VAL A 234 -0.02 -14.54 2.11
CA VAL A 234 -0.12 -13.11 2.34
C VAL A 234 1.24 -12.57 2.77
N PHE A 235 1.67 -11.45 2.16
CA PHE A 235 2.97 -10.83 2.41
C PHE A 235 2.79 -9.43 2.97
N PHE A 236 3.05 -9.26 4.27
CA PHE A 236 3.16 -7.93 4.89
C PHE A 236 4.56 -7.38 4.71
N GLY A 237 4.67 -6.07 4.64
CA GLY A 237 5.97 -5.40 4.58
C GLY A 237 5.85 -3.97 4.09
N LEU A 238 6.80 -3.13 4.49
CA LEU A 238 6.90 -1.75 4.06
C LEU A 238 7.61 -1.63 2.70
N SER A 239 7.63 -0.42 2.15
CA SER A 239 8.37 -0.14 0.92
C SER A 239 9.86 -0.50 1.08
N GLY A 240 10.42 -1.21 0.10
CA GLY A 240 11.83 -1.62 0.11
C GLY A 240 12.14 -2.96 0.82
N THR A 241 11.14 -3.62 1.43
CA THR A 241 11.31 -4.97 2.00
C THR A 241 11.23 -6.09 0.97
N GLY A 242 10.80 -5.79 -0.25
CA GLY A 242 10.67 -6.77 -1.33
C GLY A 242 9.26 -7.37 -1.48
N LYS A 243 8.23 -6.77 -0.86
CA LYS A 243 6.83 -7.27 -0.90
C LYS A 243 6.38 -7.62 -2.32
N THR A 244 6.41 -6.68 -3.26
CA THR A 244 5.99 -6.90 -4.65
C THR A 244 6.87 -7.92 -5.38
N THR A 245 8.19 -7.81 -5.24
CA THR A 245 9.17 -8.72 -5.89
C THR A 245 9.02 -10.17 -5.43
N LEU A 246 8.72 -10.39 -4.15
CA LEU A 246 8.65 -11.72 -3.55
C LEU A 246 7.28 -12.37 -3.73
N SER A 247 6.21 -11.57 -3.83
CA SER A 247 4.85 -12.07 -4.07
C SER A 247 4.56 -12.33 -5.55
N ALA A 248 5.27 -11.67 -6.48
CA ALA A 248 5.11 -11.82 -7.93
C ALA A 248 6.01 -12.94 -8.48
N SER A 249 6.01 -14.11 -7.85
CA SER A 249 6.74 -15.28 -8.34
C SER A 249 6.02 -15.89 -9.55
N SER A 250 6.76 -16.30 -10.59
CA SER A 250 6.19 -16.84 -11.84
C SER A 250 5.46 -18.18 -11.67
N ASP A 251 5.71 -18.88 -10.58
CA ASP A 251 5.10 -20.16 -10.20
C ASP A 251 3.84 -20.02 -9.33
N ARG A 252 3.46 -18.78 -9.00
CA ARG A 252 2.26 -18.49 -8.19
C ARG A 252 1.39 -17.44 -8.89
N THR A 253 0.08 -17.49 -8.67
CA THR A 253 -0.88 -16.55 -9.23
C THR A 253 -1.09 -15.36 -8.31
N LEU A 254 -0.83 -14.16 -8.79
CA LEU A 254 -1.00 -12.91 -8.03
C LEU A 254 -2.50 -12.62 -7.83
N ILE A 255 -2.93 -12.39 -6.58
CA ILE A 255 -4.26 -11.85 -6.25
C ILE A 255 -4.20 -10.33 -6.30
N GLY A 256 -3.18 -9.73 -5.69
CA GLY A 256 -2.90 -8.30 -5.72
C GLY A 256 -1.56 -7.97 -5.05
N ASP A 257 -1.05 -6.76 -5.31
CA ASP A 257 0.31 -6.39 -4.90
C ASP A 257 0.40 -5.53 -3.63
N ASP A 258 -0.75 -4.96 -3.13
CA ASP A 258 -0.64 -3.94 -2.07
C ASP A 258 -1.76 -3.93 -1.00
N GLU A 259 -3.03 -4.13 -1.35
CA GLU A 259 -4.18 -3.89 -0.45
C GLU A 259 -5.23 -4.99 -0.55
N HIS A 260 -5.52 -5.65 0.58
CA HIS A 260 -6.45 -6.79 0.61
C HIS A 260 -7.37 -6.77 1.83
N GLY A 261 -8.53 -7.42 1.68
CA GLY A 261 -9.39 -7.83 2.79
C GLY A 261 -9.30 -9.34 3.03
N TRP A 262 -9.51 -9.76 4.26
CA TRP A 262 -9.67 -11.16 4.62
C TRP A 262 -11.00 -11.35 5.35
N SER A 263 -11.95 -11.91 4.65
CA SER A 263 -13.32 -12.20 5.12
C SER A 263 -13.52 -13.67 5.45
N ASP A 264 -14.73 -14.04 5.79
CA ASP A 264 -15.12 -15.46 5.94
C ASP A 264 -15.11 -16.25 4.61
N HIS A 265 -14.95 -15.55 3.47
CA HIS A 265 -14.84 -16.18 2.15
C HIS A 265 -13.38 -16.39 1.69
N GLY A 266 -12.42 -15.81 2.42
CA GLY A 266 -11.00 -15.80 2.07
C GLY A 266 -10.47 -14.39 1.81
N VAL A 267 -9.32 -14.31 1.12
CA VAL A 267 -8.64 -13.06 0.77
C VAL A 267 -9.21 -12.48 -0.52
N PHE A 268 -9.40 -11.16 -0.55
CA PHE A 268 -9.83 -10.44 -1.75
C PHE A 268 -9.04 -9.13 -1.93
N ASN A 269 -8.70 -8.83 -3.17
CA ASN A 269 -8.01 -7.60 -3.55
C ASN A 269 -8.98 -6.41 -3.46
N PHE A 270 -8.49 -5.25 -3.00
CA PHE A 270 -9.27 -4.02 -3.04
C PHE A 270 -9.22 -3.35 -4.40
N GLU A 271 -8.23 -3.66 -5.21
CA GLU A 271 -7.88 -2.93 -6.42
C GLU A 271 -8.09 -3.76 -7.69
N GLY A 272 -8.24 -3.05 -8.81
CA GLY A 272 -8.24 -3.62 -10.17
C GLY A 272 -6.90 -3.50 -10.88
N GLY A 273 -5.89 -2.92 -10.24
CA GLY A 273 -4.57 -2.67 -10.81
C GLY A 273 -3.46 -2.66 -9.79
N CYS A 274 -2.27 -2.28 -10.24
CA CYS A 274 -1.06 -2.21 -9.45
C CYS A 274 -0.41 -0.83 -9.54
N TYR A 275 0.30 -0.43 -8.47
CA TYR A 275 1.01 0.84 -8.39
C TYR A 275 2.45 0.65 -7.91
N ALA A 276 3.32 0.26 -8.84
CA ALA A 276 4.68 -0.14 -8.55
C ALA A 276 5.67 1.03 -8.56
N LYS A 277 6.70 0.95 -7.71
CA LYS A 277 7.90 1.81 -7.78
C LYS A 277 8.79 1.30 -8.92
N VAL A 278 9.26 2.19 -9.81
CA VAL A 278 9.99 1.81 -11.03
C VAL A 278 11.38 2.41 -11.15
N ILE A 279 11.86 3.15 -10.15
CA ILE A 279 13.25 3.60 -10.14
C ILE A 279 14.20 2.39 -10.06
N ASN A 280 15.21 2.35 -10.94
CA ASN A 280 16.19 1.26 -11.05
C ASN A 280 15.55 -0.13 -11.26
N LEU A 281 14.35 -0.18 -11.86
CA LEU A 281 13.65 -1.43 -12.11
C LEU A 281 14.45 -2.32 -13.07
N SER A 282 14.74 -3.54 -12.64
CA SER A 282 15.57 -4.48 -13.38
C SER A 282 14.73 -5.37 -14.30
N PRO A 283 15.02 -5.41 -15.61
CA PRO A 283 14.32 -6.30 -16.54
C PRO A 283 14.58 -7.79 -16.29
N THR A 284 15.61 -8.12 -15.52
CA THR A 284 15.96 -9.52 -15.20
C THR A 284 15.46 -9.95 -13.82
N ALA A 285 15.38 -9.02 -12.86
CA ALA A 285 14.91 -9.34 -11.51
C ALA A 285 13.38 -9.25 -11.39
N GLU A 286 12.75 -8.35 -12.16
CA GLU A 286 11.31 -8.06 -12.12
C GLU A 286 10.75 -7.89 -13.54
N PRO A 287 10.86 -8.92 -14.40
CA PRO A 287 10.53 -8.82 -15.83
C PRO A 287 9.06 -8.48 -16.07
N GLU A 288 8.13 -9.02 -15.28
CA GLU A 288 6.70 -8.78 -15.43
C GLU A 288 6.36 -7.30 -15.19
N ILE A 289 6.91 -6.69 -14.12
CA ILE A 289 6.70 -5.28 -13.81
C ILE A 289 7.40 -4.40 -14.85
N TYR A 290 8.62 -4.77 -15.26
CA TYR A 290 9.35 -4.04 -16.30
C TYR A 290 8.55 -3.97 -17.61
N GLU A 291 7.95 -5.05 -18.06
CA GLU A 291 7.14 -5.07 -19.27
C GLU A 291 5.89 -4.18 -19.17
N THR A 292 5.33 -3.96 -17.98
CA THR A 292 4.20 -3.02 -17.83
C THR A 292 4.59 -1.59 -18.15
N THR A 293 5.85 -1.19 -17.91
CA THR A 293 6.35 0.17 -18.24
C THR A 293 6.43 0.44 -19.75
N ARG A 294 6.16 -0.56 -20.58
CA ARG A 294 6.25 -0.51 -22.05
C ARG A 294 4.90 -0.76 -22.72
N ARG A 295 3.80 -0.72 -21.96
CA ARG A 295 2.46 -1.02 -22.47
C ARG A 295 1.56 0.19 -22.50
N PHE A 296 0.76 0.29 -23.55
CA PHE A 296 -0.37 1.21 -23.63
C PHE A 296 -1.33 0.94 -22.46
N GLY A 297 -1.85 2.02 -21.87
CA GLY A 297 -2.71 1.95 -20.68
C GLY A 297 -1.95 2.22 -19.37
N THR A 298 -0.64 2.00 -19.32
CA THR A 298 0.18 2.32 -18.14
C THR A 298 0.39 3.82 -18.02
N VAL A 299 0.25 4.36 -16.80
CA VAL A 299 0.61 5.72 -16.42
C VAL A 299 1.91 5.69 -15.62
N LEU A 300 2.91 6.42 -16.10
CA LEU A 300 4.24 6.55 -15.48
C LEU A 300 4.37 7.93 -14.86
N GLU A 301 4.46 8.00 -13.54
CA GLU A 301 4.64 9.26 -12.81
C GLU A 301 6.13 9.56 -12.62
N ASN A 302 6.54 10.75 -13.05
CA ASN A 302 7.88 11.32 -12.86
C ASN A 302 9.04 10.51 -13.46
N VAL A 303 8.76 9.56 -14.34
CA VAL A 303 9.80 8.84 -15.08
C VAL A 303 10.41 9.78 -16.13
N LYS A 304 11.73 9.75 -16.26
CA LYS A 304 12.44 10.54 -17.27
C LYS A 304 12.15 10.01 -18.66
N LEU A 305 11.81 10.94 -19.55
CA LEU A 305 11.57 10.67 -20.97
C LEU A 305 12.63 11.39 -21.81
N ASP A 306 13.36 10.66 -22.64
CA ASP A 306 14.23 11.26 -23.65
C ASP A 306 13.39 11.97 -24.71
N SER A 307 13.62 13.27 -24.89
CA SER A 307 12.79 14.12 -25.74
C SER A 307 12.89 13.82 -27.23
N ARG A 308 13.94 13.13 -27.69
CA ARG A 308 14.18 12.82 -29.10
C ARG A 308 13.68 11.43 -29.48
N SER A 309 14.01 10.43 -28.67
CA SER A 309 13.66 9.04 -28.94
C SER A 309 12.33 8.60 -28.32
N GLY A 310 11.79 9.37 -27.34
CA GLY A 310 10.63 8.95 -26.56
C GLY A 310 10.89 7.76 -25.66
N ARG A 311 12.16 7.39 -25.41
CA ARG A 311 12.51 6.26 -24.55
C ARG A 311 12.54 6.68 -23.09
N LEU A 312 12.17 5.74 -22.23
CA LEU A 312 12.19 5.89 -20.78
C LEU A 312 13.59 5.69 -20.22
N ASP A 313 13.97 6.49 -19.25
CA ASP A 313 15.12 6.25 -18.38
C ASP A 313 14.60 5.97 -16.96
N LEU A 314 14.57 4.69 -16.59
CA LEU A 314 14.13 4.24 -15.25
C LEU A 314 15.21 4.41 -14.19
N SER A 315 16.44 4.76 -14.56
CA SER A 315 17.53 5.02 -13.61
C SER A 315 17.67 6.48 -13.22
N ASP A 316 17.03 7.39 -13.95
CA ASP A 316 17.09 8.82 -13.67
C ASP A 316 16.20 9.22 -12.49
N ALA A 317 16.85 9.64 -11.41
CA ALA A 317 16.21 10.16 -10.19
C ALA A 317 16.15 11.69 -10.13
N SER A 318 16.43 12.40 -11.22
CA SER A 318 16.54 13.88 -11.23
C SER A 318 15.25 14.59 -10.82
N LEU A 319 14.09 13.99 -11.04
CA LEU A 319 12.80 14.50 -10.58
C LEU A 319 12.46 13.96 -9.18
N THR A 320 12.64 12.67 -8.97
CA THR A 320 12.39 11.97 -7.70
C THR A 320 12.88 10.53 -7.78
N GLU A 321 13.24 9.94 -6.63
CA GLU A 321 13.45 8.50 -6.49
C GLU A 321 12.13 7.73 -6.37
N ASN A 322 10.99 8.42 -6.26
CA ASN A 322 9.66 7.84 -6.14
C ASN A 322 8.92 7.79 -7.48
N THR A 323 9.62 7.38 -8.55
CA THR A 323 8.97 7.14 -9.84
C THR A 323 8.01 5.95 -9.75
N ARG A 324 6.82 6.07 -10.36
CA ARG A 324 5.75 5.08 -10.23
C ARG A 324 5.18 4.68 -11.59
N ALA A 325 4.67 3.44 -11.64
CA ALA A 325 3.83 2.94 -12.73
C ALA A 325 2.49 2.48 -12.18
N ALA A 326 1.40 3.04 -12.71
CA ALA A 326 0.03 2.61 -12.46
C ALA A 326 -0.51 1.88 -13.68
N TYR A 327 -0.91 0.63 -13.52
CA TYR A 327 -1.37 -0.22 -14.62
C TYR A 327 -2.47 -1.19 -14.16
N PRO A 328 -3.38 -1.60 -15.05
CA PRO A 328 -4.38 -2.60 -14.71
C PRO A 328 -3.72 -3.95 -14.42
N ILE A 329 -4.26 -4.71 -13.46
CA ILE A 329 -3.69 -6.01 -13.04
C ILE A 329 -3.58 -7.01 -14.21
N THR A 330 -4.38 -6.82 -15.25
CA THR A 330 -4.36 -7.63 -16.48
C THR A 330 -3.06 -7.50 -17.29
N HIS A 331 -2.20 -6.52 -16.95
CA HIS A 331 -0.85 -6.43 -17.53
C HIS A 331 0.11 -7.47 -16.94
N ILE A 332 -0.20 -8.04 -15.78
CA ILE A 332 0.56 -9.15 -15.19
C ILE A 332 0.00 -10.48 -15.69
N PRO A 333 0.81 -11.30 -16.39
CA PRO A 333 0.32 -12.52 -17.08
C PRO A 333 -0.30 -13.55 -16.13
N ASN A 334 0.30 -13.73 -14.95
CA ASN A 334 -0.09 -14.70 -13.93
C ASN A 334 -0.90 -14.06 -12.77
N ALA A 335 -1.70 -13.03 -13.05
CA ALA A 335 -2.64 -12.47 -12.07
C ALA A 335 -4.03 -13.10 -12.23
N THR A 336 -4.72 -13.31 -11.10
CA THR A 336 -6.11 -13.76 -11.12
C THR A 336 -7.04 -12.70 -11.71
N ARG A 337 -8.07 -13.15 -12.42
CA ARG A 337 -9.09 -12.26 -13.00
C ARG A 337 -10.20 -11.92 -12.01
N THR A 338 -10.37 -12.74 -10.98
CA THR A 338 -11.43 -12.58 -9.98
C THR A 338 -11.04 -11.65 -8.84
N GLY A 339 -9.75 -11.49 -8.58
CA GLY A 339 -9.24 -10.73 -7.44
C GLY A 339 -9.52 -11.39 -6.09
N VAL A 340 -9.87 -12.67 -6.05
CA VAL A 340 -10.16 -13.41 -4.82
C VAL A 340 -9.31 -14.68 -4.71
N GLY A 341 -9.08 -15.13 -3.48
CA GLY A 341 -8.43 -16.39 -3.13
C GLY A 341 -9.09 -17.04 -1.92
N GLY A 342 -8.65 -18.25 -1.56
CA GLY A 342 -9.06 -18.93 -0.35
C GLY A 342 -8.52 -18.26 0.93
N HIS A 343 -8.65 -18.97 2.06
CA HIS A 343 -7.98 -18.55 3.29
C HIS A 343 -6.47 -18.78 3.21
N PRO A 344 -5.65 -17.84 3.72
CA PRO A 344 -4.21 -18.03 3.76
C PRO A 344 -3.82 -19.27 4.56
N THR A 345 -2.88 -20.03 4.02
CA THR A 345 -2.16 -21.08 4.74
C THR A 345 -0.85 -20.55 5.31
N ASN A 346 -0.32 -19.47 4.73
CA ASN A 346 0.91 -18.84 5.17
C ASN A 346 0.81 -17.32 5.20
N ILE A 347 1.41 -16.72 6.22
CA ILE A 347 1.65 -15.28 6.34
C ILE A 347 3.16 -15.04 6.40
N ILE A 348 3.67 -14.21 5.49
CA ILE A 348 5.06 -13.78 5.43
C ILE A 348 5.14 -12.32 5.88
N MET A 349 5.78 -12.06 7.02
CA MET A 349 6.06 -10.71 7.51
C MET A 349 7.47 -10.33 7.11
N LEU A 350 7.58 -9.45 6.10
CA LEU A 350 8.85 -8.99 5.56
C LEU A 350 9.39 -7.80 6.36
N THR A 351 10.65 -7.91 6.77
CA THR A 351 11.41 -6.81 7.36
C THR A 351 12.73 -6.63 6.61
N ALA A 352 13.34 -5.46 6.70
CA ALA A 352 14.70 -5.22 6.24
C ALA A 352 15.51 -4.68 7.44
N ASP A 353 16.18 -5.56 8.15
CA ASP A 353 16.99 -5.17 9.30
C ASP A 353 18.34 -4.59 8.85
N ALA A 354 18.57 -3.31 9.16
CA ALA A 354 19.86 -2.64 8.87
C ALA A 354 20.92 -2.85 9.94
N PHE A 355 20.56 -3.45 11.07
CA PHE A 355 21.51 -3.78 12.13
C PHE A 355 22.22 -5.11 11.91
N GLY A 356 21.68 -5.96 11.04
CA GLY A 356 22.26 -7.25 10.67
C GLY A 356 22.19 -8.31 11.76
N VAL A 357 21.18 -8.24 12.62
CA VAL A 357 21.04 -9.12 13.80
C VAL A 357 19.79 -9.98 13.79
N LEU A 358 18.74 -9.60 13.05
CA LEU A 358 17.55 -10.43 12.95
C LEU A 358 17.83 -11.70 12.15
N PRO A 359 17.30 -12.87 12.59
CA PRO A 359 17.35 -14.09 11.81
C PRO A 359 16.75 -13.91 10.41
N PRO A 360 17.30 -14.59 9.39
CA PRO A 360 16.81 -14.44 8.01
C PRO A 360 15.40 -14.97 7.81
N ILE A 361 15.02 -16.01 8.58
CA ILE A 361 13.65 -16.53 8.65
C ILE A 361 13.38 -17.09 10.04
N SER A 362 12.16 -16.87 10.55
CA SER A 362 11.72 -17.42 11.85
C SER A 362 10.25 -17.78 11.79
N LYS A 363 9.85 -18.88 12.42
CA LYS A 363 8.44 -19.20 12.64
C LYS A 363 7.96 -18.46 13.87
N LEU A 364 6.75 -17.86 13.78
CA LEU A 364 6.13 -17.10 14.87
C LEU A 364 4.94 -17.85 15.46
N THR A 365 4.75 -17.71 16.78
CA THR A 365 3.44 -18.03 17.40
C THR A 365 2.41 -16.95 17.04
N ALA A 366 1.13 -17.19 17.32
CA ALA A 366 0.09 -16.19 17.08
C ALA A 366 0.35 -14.88 17.84
N GLU A 367 0.81 -14.97 19.10
CA GLU A 367 1.14 -13.82 19.94
C GLU A 367 2.35 -13.07 19.39
N GLN A 368 3.38 -13.78 18.94
CA GLN A 368 4.55 -13.18 18.27
C GLN A 368 4.15 -12.51 16.95
N ALA A 369 3.26 -13.12 16.18
CA ALA A 369 2.75 -12.53 14.95
C ALA A 369 2.02 -11.21 15.23
N MET A 370 1.15 -11.15 16.23
CA MET A 370 0.47 -9.90 16.65
C MET A 370 1.46 -8.87 17.16
N PHE A 371 2.49 -9.26 17.94
CA PHE A 371 3.54 -8.36 18.40
C PHE A 371 4.30 -7.74 17.23
N HIS A 372 4.78 -8.55 16.28
CA HIS A 372 5.53 -8.06 15.11
C HIS A 372 4.64 -7.26 14.15
N PHE A 373 3.38 -7.63 14.00
CA PHE A 373 2.41 -6.86 13.23
C PHE A 373 2.16 -5.46 13.81
N LEU A 374 1.93 -5.36 15.13
CA LEU A 374 1.79 -4.08 15.82
C LEU A 374 3.08 -3.25 15.74
N SER A 375 4.24 -3.89 15.84
CA SER A 375 5.52 -3.19 15.74
C SER A 375 5.78 -2.67 14.33
N GLY A 376 5.51 -3.47 13.29
CA GLY A 376 5.74 -3.13 11.89
C GLY A 376 7.18 -2.68 11.64
N TYR A 377 8.17 -3.40 12.22
CA TYR A 377 9.57 -3.03 12.14
C TYR A 377 10.16 -3.22 10.75
N THR A 378 10.92 -2.24 10.32
CA THR A 378 11.88 -2.34 9.21
C THR A 378 12.94 -1.24 9.33
N ALA A 379 13.99 -1.28 8.49
CA ALA A 379 14.81 -0.13 8.24
C ALA A 379 14.32 0.61 6.98
N LYS A 380 14.14 1.93 7.07
CA LYS A 380 14.02 2.79 5.89
C LYS A 380 15.36 2.75 5.17
N VAL A 381 15.39 2.20 3.97
CA VAL A 381 16.60 2.19 3.13
C VAL A 381 16.75 3.53 2.41
N ALA A 382 17.98 3.91 2.11
CA ALA A 382 18.26 5.10 1.32
C ALA A 382 17.41 5.13 0.03
N GLY A 383 16.87 6.30 -0.33
CA GLY A 383 16.02 6.47 -1.52
C GLY A 383 14.57 6.00 -1.38
N THR A 384 14.11 5.56 -0.19
CA THR A 384 12.68 5.27 0.04
C THR A 384 11.87 6.49 0.44
N GLU A 385 12.51 7.47 1.07
CA GLU A 385 11.91 8.77 1.44
C GLU A 385 12.94 9.90 1.25
N LYS A 386 12.45 11.11 0.96
CA LYS A 386 13.29 12.31 0.79
C LYS A 386 14.10 12.59 2.07
N GLY A 387 15.43 12.65 1.95
CA GLY A 387 16.35 12.97 3.04
C GLY A 387 16.87 11.76 3.83
N VAL A 388 16.49 10.53 3.49
CA VAL A 388 17.07 9.31 4.07
C VAL A 388 18.30 8.92 3.26
N THR A 389 19.48 9.20 3.82
CA THR A 389 20.80 8.88 3.22
C THR A 389 21.37 7.56 3.75
N GLU A 390 20.96 7.15 4.94
CA GLU A 390 21.38 5.91 5.59
C GLU A 390 20.17 5.15 6.13
N PRO A 391 20.19 3.81 6.21
CA PRO A 391 19.10 3.04 6.76
C PRO A 391 18.85 3.39 8.24
N GLN A 392 17.58 3.67 8.55
CA GLN A 392 17.13 4.00 9.91
C GLN A 392 16.05 3.02 10.34
N ALA A 393 16.16 2.51 11.57
CA ALA A 393 15.11 1.72 12.17
C ALA A 393 13.79 2.50 12.20
N THR A 394 12.74 1.87 11.74
CA THR A 394 11.41 2.45 11.65
C THR A 394 10.37 1.45 12.13
N PHE A 395 9.41 1.94 12.88
CA PHE A 395 8.25 1.17 13.31
C PHE A 395 7.00 1.79 12.66
N SER A 396 6.33 1.01 11.82
CA SER A 396 5.09 1.43 11.15
C SER A 396 4.00 0.41 11.46
N THR A 397 3.24 0.69 12.48
CA THR A 397 2.21 -0.17 13.04
C THR A 397 1.34 -0.79 11.94
N CYS A 398 1.07 -2.09 12.07
CA CYS A 398 0.30 -2.89 11.11
C CYS A 398 0.89 -2.85 9.68
N PHE A 399 2.18 -2.54 9.52
CA PHE A 399 2.85 -2.29 8.23
C PHE A 399 2.16 -1.23 7.37
N GLY A 400 1.32 -0.38 7.98
CA GLY A 400 0.48 0.57 7.26
C GLY A 400 -0.03 1.73 8.11
N ALA A 401 0.69 2.16 9.16
CA ALA A 401 0.27 3.19 10.10
C ALA A 401 -0.42 4.42 9.48
N PRO A 402 0.07 5.02 8.38
CA PRO A 402 -0.58 6.19 7.78
C PRO A 402 -2.01 5.95 7.27
N PHE A 403 -2.42 4.70 7.13
CA PHE A 403 -3.73 4.31 6.57
C PHE A 403 -4.69 3.73 7.61
N MET A 404 -4.21 3.49 8.84
CA MET A 404 -5.03 2.92 9.91
C MET A 404 -5.98 3.98 10.46
N ALA A 405 -7.28 3.79 10.26
CA ALA A 405 -8.31 4.71 10.76
C ALA A 405 -8.77 4.38 12.17
N LEU A 406 -8.78 3.09 12.54
CA LEU A 406 -9.13 2.59 13.87
C LEU A 406 -7.87 2.32 14.70
N SER A 407 -8.04 2.04 16.01
CA SER A 407 -6.91 1.63 16.85
C SER A 407 -6.17 0.42 16.27
N PRO A 408 -4.84 0.42 16.26
CA PRO A 408 -4.03 -0.72 15.82
C PRO A 408 -4.39 -2.05 16.48
N SER A 409 -4.84 -2.03 17.73
CA SER A 409 -5.29 -3.21 18.47
C SER A 409 -6.49 -3.92 17.81
N VAL A 410 -7.36 -3.17 17.12
CA VAL A 410 -8.50 -3.75 16.38
C VAL A 410 -7.99 -4.65 15.24
N TYR A 411 -7.03 -4.15 14.46
CA TYR A 411 -6.47 -4.94 13.35
C TYR A 411 -5.65 -6.13 13.84
N ALA A 412 -4.88 -5.96 14.92
CA ALA A 412 -4.12 -7.06 15.52
C ALA A 412 -5.04 -8.14 16.10
N GLY A 413 -6.15 -7.76 16.73
CA GLY A 413 -7.18 -8.69 17.20
C GLY A 413 -7.78 -9.52 16.07
N LEU A 414 -8.22 -8.85 15.00
CA LEU A 414 -8.76 -9.52 13.81
C LEU A 414 -7.73 -10.46 13.17
N LEU A 415 -6.46 -10.04 13.07
CA LEU A 415 -5.40 -10.89 12.55
C LEU A 415 -5.19 -12.13 13.41
N GLY A 416 -5.14 -11.98 14.73
CA GLY A 416 -4.99 -13.08 15.68
C GLY A 416 -6.15 -14.07 15.62
N GLU A 417 -7.39 -13.58 15.50
CA GLU A 417 -8.59 -14.41 15.30
C GLU A 417 -8.49 -15.24 14.02
N GLN A 418 -8.11 -14.62 12.90
CA GLN A 418 -8.00 -15.29 11.61
C GLN A 418 -6.85 -16.31 11.61
N ILE A 419 -5.68 -15.98 12.19
CA ILE A 419 -4.55 -16.92 12.33
C ILE A 419 -5.00 -18.16 13.11
N SER A 420 -5.68 -17.98 14.24
CA SER A 420 -6.11 -19.08 15.10
C SER A 420 -7.23 -19.90 14.45
N LYS A 421 -8.20 -19.27 13.80
CA LYS A 421 -9.34 -19.91 13.14
C LYS A 421 -8.93 -20.81 11.98
N HIS A 422 -7.91 -20.41 11.24
CA HIS A 422 -7.47 -21.07 10.01
C HIS A 422 -6.12 -21.79 10.16
N GLU A 423 -5.56 -21.85 11.38
CA GLU A 423 -4.29 -22.54 11.71
C GLU A 423 -3.14 -22.10 10.78
N VAL A 424 -3.00 -20.79 10.56
CA VAL A 424 -2.07 -20.22 9.58
C VAL A 424 -0.65 -20.24 10.11
N ASP A 425 0.29 -20.73 9.32
CA ASP A 425 1.73 -20.61 9.59
C ASP A 425 2.21 -19.17 9.35
N VAL A 426 2.86 -18.58 10.35
CA VAL A 426 3.36 -17.20 10.26
C VAL A 426 4.88 -17.19 10.32
N TRP A 427 5.48 -16.49 9.37
CA TRP A 427 6.94 -16.39 9.21
C TRP A 427 7.40 -14.94 9.22
N LEU A 428 8.41 -14.62 10.02
CA LEU A 428 9.15 -13.36 9.94
C LEU A 428 10.36 -13.58 9.04
N VAL A 429 10.46 -12.80 7.95
CA VAL A 429 11.55 -12.93 6.96
C VAL A 429 12.32 -11.62 6.88
N ASN A 430 13.61 -11.68 7.16
CA ASN A 430 14.53 -10.56 7.09
C ASN A 430 15.23 -10.51 5.72
N THR A 431 14.94 -9.46 4.94
CA THR A 431 15.56 -9.16 3.64
C THR A 431 16.68 -8.10 3.76
N GLY A 432 17.06 -7.74 4.98
CA GLY A 432 18.04 -6.71 5.30
C GLY A 432 19.48 -7.18 5.21
N TRP A 433 20.28 -6.85 6.22
CA TRP A 433 21.72 -7.13 6.27
C TRP A 433 22.04 -8.37 7.08
N SER A 434 23.21 -8.94 6.81
CA SER A 434 23.81 -10.09 7.51
C SER A 434 25.33 -9.91 7.58
N GLY A 435 25.96 -10.44 8.62
CA GLY A 435 27.41 -10.34 8.83
C GLY A 435 27.89 -8.97 9.31
N GLY A 436 26.99 -8.13 9.74
CA GLY A 436 27.24 -6.76 10.22
C GLY A 436 26.11 -5.81 9.88
N PRO A 437 26.10 -4.60 10.46
CA PRO A 437 25.15 -3.56 10.12
C PRO A 437 25.39 -2.99 8.71
N TYR A 438 24.51 -2.12 8.26
CA TYR A 438 24.72 -1.34 7.02
C TYR A 438 26.11 -0.70 7.01
N GLY A 439 26.79 -0.80 5.87
CA GLY A 439 28.17 -0.31 5.69
C GLY A 439 29.27 -1.28 6.12
N VAL A 440 28.94 -2.36 6.84
CA VAL A 440 29.86 -3.43 7.25
C VAL A 440 29.42 -4.77 6.68
N GLY A 441 28.19 -5.18 6.98
CA GLY A 441 27.61 -6.42 6.45
C GLY A 441 27.12 -6.29 5.02
N ASN A 442 26.60 -7.39 4.50
CA ASN A 442 26.04 -7.47 3.16
C ASN A 442 24.52 -7.63 3.23
N ARG A 443 23.81 -7.04 2.26
CA ARG A 443 22.38 -7.30 2.13
C ARG A 443 22.13 -8.76 1.79
N MET A 444 21.08 -9.35 2.40
CA MET A 444 20.67 -10.73 2.16
C MET A 444 20.48 -10.97 0.66
N LYS A 445 21.08 -12.05 0.15
CA LYS A 445 20.93 -12.43 -1.26
C LYS A 445 19.47 -12.78 -1.54
N ILE A 446 18.94 -12.23 -2.62
CA ILE A 446 17.53 -12.46 -3.02
C ILE A 446 17.24 -13.95 -3.24
N ASP A 447 18.22 -14.72 -3.73
CA ASP A 447 18.05 -16.15 -3.98
C ASP A 447 17.88 -16.93 -2.66
N TYR A 448 18.57 -16.54 -1.59
CA TYR A 448 18.36 -17.13 -0.26
C TYR A 448 16.98 -16.79 0.29
N THR A 449 16.55 -15.52 0.14
CA THR A 449 15.21 -15.10 0.55
C THR A 449 14.12 -15.88 -0.20
N ARG A 450 14.28 -16.04 -1.51
CA ARG A 450 13.34 -16.83 -2.34
C ARG A 450 13.33 -18.31 -1.95
N ALA A 451 14.49 -18.89 -1.65
CA ALA A 451 14.59 -20.29 -1.18
C ALA A 451 13.85 -20.47 0.16
N MET A 452 14.09 -19.59 1.13
CA MET A 452 13.42 -19.63 2.43
C MET A 452 11.91 -19.47 2.33
N ILE A 453 11.44 -18.50 1.54
CA ILE A 453 9.99 -18.29 1.32
C ILE A 453 9.37 -19.51 0.63
N ARG A 454 10.00 -20.05 -0.40
CA ARG A 454 9.51 -21.28 -1.07
C ARG A 454 9.39 -22.43 -0.08
N ALA A 455 10.41 -22.66 0.73
CA ALA A 455 10.42 -23.71 1.73
C ALA A 455 9.39 -23.50 2.87
N ALA A 456 9.05 -22.24 3.19
CA ALA A 456 7.96 -21.91 4.08
C ALA A 456 6.60 -22.26 3.43
N LEU A 457 6.39 -21.84 2.17
CA LEU A 457 5.13 -22.00 1.46
C LEU A 457 4.82 -23.47 1.10
N ASP A 458 5.83 -24.28 0.77
CA ASP A 458 5.67 -25.71 0.47
C ASP A 458 5.62 -26.60 1.73
N GLY A 459 5.71 -25.99 2.93
CA GLY A 459 5.64 -26.67 4.21
C GLY A 459 6.90 -27.49 4.59
N SER A 460 7.98 -27.42 3.81
CA SER A 460 9.22 -28.14 4.12
C SER A 460 9.89 -27.60 5.38
N LEU A 461 9.85 -26.28 5.63
CA LEU A 461 10.39 -25.67 6.85
C LEU A 461 9.61 -26.01 8.13
N VAL A 462 8.32 -26.34 8.03
CA VAL A 462 7.52 -26.74 9.21
C VAL A 462 8.07 -28.03 9.84
N LYS A 463 8.73 -28.88 9.05
CA LYS A 463 9.29 -30.17 9.45
C LYS A 463 10.72 -30.10 9.96
N VAL A 464 11.36 -28.94 9.82
CA VAL A 464 12.76 -28.72 10.23
C VAL A 464 12.81 -28.39 11.72
N GLU A 465 13.82 -28.95 12.43
CA GLU A 465 14.14 -28.57 13.80
C GLU A 465 14.41 -27.06 13.90
N THR A 466 13.94 -26.42 14.99
CA THR A 466 14.15 -25.00 15.23
C THR A 466 14.92 -24.75 16.51
N LYS A 467 15.68 -23.66 16.55
CA LYS A 467 16.30 -23.10 17.76
C LYS A 467 15.64 -21.79 18.11
N VAL A 468 15.40 -21.56 19.40
CA VAL A 468 14.89 -20.27 19.88
C VAL A 468 16.03 -19.26 19.89
N ASP A 469 15.84 -18.14 19.19
CA ASP A 469 16.79 -17.03 19.23
C ASP A 469 16.84 -16.41 20.64
N PRO A 470 18.04 -16.19 21.22
CA PRO A 470 18.17 -15.76 22.60
C PRO A 470 17.76 -14.31 22.87
N PHE A 471 17.72 -13.44 21.86
CA PHE A 471 17.36 -12.03 21.95
C PHE A 471 15.92 -11.78 21.54
N PHE A 472 15.50 -12.38 20.42
CA PHE A 472 14.19 -12.11 19.82
C PHE A 472 13.13 -13.13 20.21
N GLY A 473 13.53 -14.28 20.77
CA GLY A 473 12.59 -15.31 21.26
C GLY A 473 11.88 -16.10 20.17
N VAL A 474 12.21 -15.87 18.90
CA VAL A 474 11.58 -16.50 17.73
C VAL A 474 12.22 -17.84 17.38
N ALA A 475 11.45 -18.75 16.76
CA ALA A 475 11.92 -20.07 16.37
C ALA A 475 12.61 -20.04 15.00
N VAL A 476 13.92 -20.24 14.97
CA VAL A 476 14.76 -20.19 13.76
C VAL A 476 15.03 -21.62 13.26
N PRO A 477 14.74 -21.96 11.99
CA PRO A 477 15.08 -23.26 11.40
C PRO A 477 16.60 -23.48 11.41
N VAL A 478 17.04 -24.70 11.73
CA VAL A 478 18.47 -25.02 11.75
C VAL A 478 19.06 -25.31 10.38
N SER A 479 18.21 -25.55 9.38
CA SER A 479 18.60 -25.74 7.97
C SER A 479 17.50 -25.31 7.03
N CYS A 480 17.87 -24.94 5.79
CA CYS A 480 16.94 -24.62 4.70
C CYS A 480 17.60 -24.99 3.37
N ALA A 481 16.90 -25.75 2.53
CA ALA A 481 17.41 -26.15 1.23
C ALA A 481 17.77 -24.92 0.37
N GLY A 482 18.99 -24.88 -0.18
CA GLY A 482 19.49 -23.77 -0.99
C GLY A 482 20.01 -22.56 -0.19
N VAL A 483 20.06 -22.64 1.14
CA VAL A 483 20.61 -21.61 2.02
C VAL A 483 21.73 -22.23 2.89
N PRO A 484 22.92 -21.64 2.94
CA PRO A 484 23.96 -22.11 3.86
C PRO A 484 23.50 -22.01 5.33
N ASP A 485 23.76 -23.07 6.13
CA ASP A 485 23.29 -23.12 7.53
C ASP A 485 23.85 -21.98 8.39
N GLU A 486 25.08 -21.51 8.10
CA GLU A 486 25.66 -20.35 8.80
C GLU A 486 24.88 -19.06 8.59
N VAL A 487 24.14 -18.91 7.48
CA VAL A 487 23.31 -17.73 7.21
C VAL A 487 22.09 -17.72 8.12
N LEU A 488 21.59 -18.90 8.52
CA LEU A 488 20.43 -19.03 9.41
C LEU A 488 20.74 -18.67 10.86
N ASP A 489 22.01 -18.66 11.25
CA ASP A 489 22.50 -18.17 12.56
C ASP A 489 23.22 -16.82 12.38
N PRO A 490 22.53 -15.68 12.52
CA PRO A 490 23.14 -14.37 12.30
C PRO A 490 24.39 -14.11 13.13
N ARG A 491 24.42 -14.62 14.37
CA ARG A 491 25.57 -14.45 15.25
C ARG A 491 26.83 -15.11 14.68
N SER A 492 26.69 -16.26 13.99
CA SER A 492 27.78 -16.95 13.36
C SER A 492 28.45 -16.18 12.22
N THR A 493 27.67 -15.33 11.53
CA THR A 493 28.11 -14.52 10.38
C THR A 493 28.95 -13.29 10.77
N TRP A 494 28.90 -12.84 12.02
CA TRP A 494 29.69 -11.71 12.48
C TRP A 494 31.12 -12.12 12.88
N GLU A 495 32.11 -11.29 12.60
CA GLU A 495 33.49 -11.50 13.09
C GLU A 495 33.54 -11.32 14.61
N ASP A 496 33.02 -10.20 15.12
CA ASP A 496 32.91 -9.88 16.54
C ASP A 496 31.54 -10.29 17.10
N LYS A 497 31.54 -11.39 17.89
CA LYS A 497 30.34 -11.93 18.52
C LYS A 497 29.79 -11.03 19.63
N ALA A 498 30.67 -10.28 20.33
CA ALA A 498 30.27 -9.35 21.39
C ALA A 498 29.59 -8.10 20.77
N ALA A 499 30.10 -7.64 19.64
CA ALA A 499 29.46 -6.56 18.88
C ALA A 499 28.06 -6.97 18.38
N TYR A 500 27.89 -8.22 17.90
CA TYR A 500 26.58 -8.78 17.56
C TYR A 500 25.64 -8.74 18.77
N ASP A 501 26.07 -9.30 19.91
CA ASP A 501 25.25 -9.39 21.13
C ASP A 501 24.81 -8.00 21.60
N ALA A 502 25.70 -7.01 21.57
CA ALA A 502 25.36 -5.62 21.90
C ALA A 502 24.35 -4.99 20.95
N GLN A 503 24.51 -5.25 19.65
CA GLN A 503 23.60 -4.70 18.62
C GLN A 503 22.23 -5.38 18.66
N ALA A 504 22.16 -6.69 18.91
CA ALA A 504 20.93 -7.44 19.09
C ALA A 504 20.15 -6.97 20.33
N ALA A 505 20.84 -6.78 21.47
CA ALA A 505 20.25 -6.20 22.68
C ALA A 505 19.70 -4.79 22.44
N LYS A 506 20.43 -3.96 21.67
CA LYS A 506 19.94 -2.61 21.29
C LYS A 506 18.66 -2.68 20.50
N LEU A 507 18.56 -3.53 19.47
CA LEU A 507 17.35 -3.66 18.67
C LEU A 507 16.20 -4.23 19.51
N ALA A 508 16.43 -5.22 20.36
CA ALA A 508 15.44 -5.74 21.30
C ALA A 508 14.89 -4.64 22.22
N GLY A 509 15.76 -3.76 22.72
CA GLY A 509 15.37 -2.58 23.50
C GLY A 509 14.49 -1.61 22.70
N MET A 510 14.79 -1.39 21.42
CA MET A 510 13.97 -0.53 20.55
C MET A 510 12.56 -1.11 20.32
N PHE A 511 12.43 -2.43 20.15
CA PHE A 511 11.13 -3.09 20.12
C PHE A 511 10.35 -2.88 21.40
N ALA A 512 10.98 -3.11 22.55
CA ALA A 512 10.36 -2.93 23.86
C ALA A 512 9.88 -1.48 24.07
N GLU A 513 10.68 -0.50 23.69
CA GLU A 513 10.32 0.92 23.80
C GLU A 513 9.14 1.28 22.91
N ASN A 514 9.18 0.86 21.61
CA ASN A 514 8.08 1.09 20.68
C ASN A 514 6.78 0.45 21.17
N PHE A 515 6.86 -0.75 21.75
CA PHE A 515 5.68 -1.52 22.15
C PHE A 515 4.97 -0.95 23.39
N LYS A 516 5.61 -0.07 24.17
CA LYS A 516 4.96 0.63 25.30
C LYS A 516 3.68 1.37 24.88
N THR A 517 3.63 1.84 23.63
CA THR A 517 2.46 2.53 23.07
C THR A 517 1.22 1.63 23.02
N PHE A 518 1.40 0.30 22.99
CA PHE A 518 0.32 -0.69 22.84
C PHE A 518 0.07 -1.49 24.12
N ALA A 519 0.90 -1.33 25.16
CA ALA A 519 0.91 -2.21 26.34
C ALA A 519 -0.46 -2.33 27.02
N ASP A 520 -1.22 -1.22 27.09
CA ASP A 520 -2.55 -1.17 27.70
C ASP A 520 -3.69 -1.63 26.75
N GLN A 521 -3.35 -1.98 25.50
CA GLN A 521 -4.32 -2.32 24.43
C GLN A 521 -4.22 -3.77 23.97
N VAL A 522 -3.29 -4.54 24.53
CA VAL A 522 -3.04 -5.94 24.16
C VAL A 522 -3.09 -6.83 25.39
N THR A 523 -3.21 -8.16 25.17
CA THR A 523 -3.18 -9.13 26.25
C THR A 523 -1.76 -9.31 26.81
N PRO A 524 -1.60 -9.78 28.08
CA PRO A 524 -0.29 -10.04 28.66
C PRO A 524 0.56 -11.02 27.86
N GLU A 525 -0.06 -11.97 27.17
CA GLU A 525 0.60 -12.97 26.33
C GLU A 525 1.27 -12.31 25.11
N ILE A 526 0.59 -11.36 24.44
CA ILE A 526 1.15 -10.60 23.33
C ILE A 526 2.31 -9.74 23.81
N LEU A 527 2.15 -9.05 24.95
CA LEU A 527 3.21 -8.26 25.54
C LEU A 527 4.46 -9.08 25.88
N ALA A 528 4.25 -10.29 26.42
CA ALA A 528 5.33 -11.22 26.79
C ALA A 528 6.01 -11.89 25.58
N ALA A 529 5.38 -11.87 24.39
CA ALA A 529 5.87 -12.50 23.18
C ALA A 529 6.96 -11.68 22.46
N GLY A 530 7.21 -10.44 22.91
CA GLY A 530 8.22 -9.56 22.34
C GLY A 530 9.67 -9.97 22.66
N PRO A 531 10.66 -9.35 21.97
CA PRO A 531 12.07 -9.49 22.24
C PRO A 531 12.41 -9.20 23.70
N LYS A 532 13.32 -9.96 24.28
CA LYS A 532 13.77 -9.79 25.67
C LYS A 532 15.08 -9.01 25.67
N ALA A 533 15.04 -7.75 26.06
CA ALA A 533 16.26 -7.02 26.39
C ALA A 533 16.94 -7.73 27.59
N ARG A 534 18.13 -8.31 27.37
CA ARG A 534 18.94 -8.93 28.41
C ARG A 534 19.89 -7.92 29.04
#